data_af5d7fbce72909dabcca8b12b6794b75
#
_entry.id   af5d7fbce72909dabcca8b12b6794b75
#
_cell.length_a   1.000
_cell.length_b   1.000
_cell.length_c   1.000
_cell.angle_alpha   90.00
_cell.angle_beta   90.00
_cell.angle_gamma   90.00
#
_symmetry.space_group_name_H-M   'P 1'
#
loop_
_entity.id
_entity.type
_entity.pdbx_description
1 polymer ?
#
loop_
_entity_poly.entity_id
_entity_poly.type
_entity_poly.pdbx_seq_one_letter_code
_entity_poly.pdbx_strand_id
1 'polypeptide(L)'
;MTHCELMQVGDIQAVVGDASRDGVGGTQYCGVWSLTTKRRVFNAFGNSYAGLIPGDIRGKAPRLEVRSDSCCALVRKADDTYPVDVCATYELVAPHYIDHTLRFTDRRDVRGPGCSFREVSWCCYMNCPEDSRINFLVGGKWFSYISPEHGVGSNIAPAYLPDRALEVWPKVEGRRSFHWDRIRERFDQPFYYGLLGDHALMLLFDTPRWLRFFCSPSGGGGSLRARETCPAWDFEWVIPASDYKVGREYALRVRLVYKPFVSQDDVLAEYEKAVAELGFETV
;
A
#
# COMPACT_ATOMS: atom_id res chain seq x y z
N MET A 1 23.69 -2.45 14.48
CA MET A 1 22.31 -2.01 14.22
C MET A 1 21.65 -3.06 13.37
N THR A 2 20.46 -3.50 13.75
CA THR A 2 19.67 -4.48 13.02
C THR A 2 19.05 -3.76 11.80
N HIS A 3 19.14 -4.37 10.60
CA HIS A 3 18.58 -3.80 9.37
C HIS A 3 17.24 -4.41 8.98
N CYS A 4 16.89 -5.49 9.66
CA CYS A 4 15.59 -6.12 9.52
C CYS A 4 15.18 -6.78 10.83
N GLU A 5 13.89 -6.93 11.02
CA GLU A 5 13.29 -7.64 12.14
C GLU A 5 12.40 -8.75 11.62
N LEU A 6 12.54 -9.93 12.20
CA LEU A 6 11.69 -11.07 11.99
C LEU A 6 10.65 -11.14 13.10
N MET A 7 9.40 -11.00 12.76
CA MET A 7 8.26 -11.09 13.67
C MET A 7 7.38 -12.29 13.31
N GLN A 8 6.82 -12.94 14.33
CA GLN A 8 5.88 -14.06 14.13
C GLN A 8 4.76 -14.00 15.16
N VAL A 9 3.52 -13.94 14.66
CA VAL A 9 2.32 -13.94 15.52
C VAL A 9 1.22 -14.76 14.85
N GLY A 10 0.56 -15.62 15.64
CA GLY A 10 -0.51 -16.46 15.11
C GLY A 10 -0.03 -17.35 13.97
N ASP A 11 -0.61 -17.16 12.80
CA ASP A 11 -0.31 -17.94 11.59
C ASP A 11 0.69 -17.27 10.66
N ILE A 12 0.99 -15.99 10.86
CA ILE A 12 1.87 -15.23 9.97
C ILE A 12 3.27 -15.03 10.53
N GLN A 13 4.21 -14.93 9.63
CA GLN A 13 5.57 -14.51 9.85
C GLN A 13 5.93 -13.40 8.84
N ALA A 14 6.51 -12.31 9.32
CA ALA A 14 6.93 -11.20 8.48
C ALA A 14 8.36 -10.77 8.79
N VAL A 15 9.07 -10.30 7.76
CA VAL A 15 10.35 -9.61 7.89
C VAL A 15 10.16 -8.18 7.44
N VAL A 16 10.45 -7.23 8.32
CA VAL A 16 10.45 -5.80 8.00
C VAL A 16 11.88 -5.31 7.94
N GLY A 17 12.24 -4.59 6.88
CA GLY A 17 13.60 -4.12 6.66
C GLY A 17 13.68 -2.66 6.27
N ASP A 18 14.82 -2.01 6.61
CA ASP A 18 15.06 -0.58 6.43
C ASP A 18 15.82 -0.21 5.15
N ALA A 19 16.32 -1.21 4.41
CA ALA A 19 17.12 -1.04 3.19
C ALA A 19 18.28 -0.03 3.30
N SER A 20 18.75 0.25 4.52
CA SER A 20 19.78 1.27 4.78
C SER A 20 21.18 0.84 4.36
N ARG A 21 21.38 -0.42 4.04
CA ARG A 21 22.64 -0.96 3.52
C ARG A 21 22.41 -1.69 2.21
N ASP A 22 23.24 -1.38 1.24
CA ASP A 22 23.47 -2.02 -0.06
C ASP A 22 22.34 -2.93 -0.47
N GLY A 23 21.28 -2.29 -0.97
CA GLY A 23 19.98 -2.86 -1.04
C GLY A 23 19.98 -4.28 -1.57
N VAL A 24 19.25 -5.14 -0.94
CA VAL A 24 18.86 -6.41 -1.55
C VAL A 24 18.31 -6.07 -2.93
N GLY A 25 19.09 -6.37 -3.97
CA GLY A 25 18.75 -6.08 -5.35
C GLY A 25 18.86 -4.62 -5.81
N GLY A 26 19.50 -3.70 -5.06
CA GLY A 26 19.73 -2.31 -5.50
C GLY A 26 18.48 -1.42 -5.58
N THR A 27 17.35 -1.86 -5.03
CA THR A 27 16.06 -1.17 -5.15
C THR A 27 15.75 -0.20 -4.01
N GLN A 28 16.52 -0.27 -2.93
CA GLN A 28 16.32 0.55 -1.72
C GLN A 28 14.90 0.48 -1.15
N TYR A 29 14.27 -0.68 -1.24
CA TYR A 29 12.95 -0.90 -0.67
C TYR A 29 13.02 -1.09 0.84
N CYS A 30 12.22 -0.33 1.57
CA CYS A 30 12.03 -0.43 3.01
C CYS A 30 10.54 -0.68 3.30
N GLY A 31 10.25 -1.67 4.14
CA GLY A 31 8.89 -2.13 4.41
C GLY A 31 8.87 -3.61 4.70
N VAL A 32 7.78 -4.29 4.36
CA VAL A 32 7.64 -5.73 4.54
C VAL A 32 8.36 -6.47 3.41
N TRP A 33 9.52 -7.05 3.72
CA TRP A 33 10.32 -7.79 2.75
C TRP A 33 9.81 -9.21 2.51
N SER A 34 9.22 -9.81 3.54
CA SER A 34 8.67 -11.15 3.46
C SER A 34 7.40 -11.23 4.29
N LEU A 35 6.43 -11.93 3.76
CA LEU A 35 5.21 -12.32 4.45
C LEU A 35 4.88 -13.76 4.06
N THR A 36 4.81 -14.64 5.05
CA THR A 36 4.49 -16.04 4.89
C THR A 36 3.45 -16.47 5.92
N THR A 37 2.82 -17.61 5.70
CA THR A 37 1.97 -18.26 6.71
C THR A 37 2.54 -19.63 7.05
N LYS A 38 2.10 -20.24 8.14
CA LYS A 38 2.44 -21.64 8.50
C LYS A 38 2.06 -22.63 7.40
N ARG A 39 1.05 -22.32 6.60
CA ARG A 39 0.55 -23.18 5.51
C ARG A 39 1.17 -22.82 4.16
N ARG A 40 1.58 -21.57 3.95
CA ARG A 40 2.18 -21.09 2.73
C ARG A 40 3.52 -20.42 3.04
N VAL A 41 4.59 -21.15 2.81
CA VAL A 41 5.96 -20.72 3.11
C VAL A 41 6.59 -19.87 2.00
N PHE A 42 5.92 -19.71 0.86
CA PHE A 42 6.36 -18.79 -0.18
C PHE A 42 6.06 -17.35 0.21
N ASN A 43 7.04 -16.47 0.00
CA ASN A 43 6.86 -15.05 0.25
C ASN A 43 5.72 -14.50 -0.61
N ALA A 44 4.77 -13.80 0.01
CA ALA A 44 3.67 -13.13 -0.68
C ALA A 44 4.18 -12.00 -1.60
N PHE A 45 5.33 -11.38 -1.27
CA PHE A 45 5.90 -10.26 -2.02
C PHE A 45 7.06 -10.70 -2.90
N GLY A 46 7.02 -10.22 -4.16
CA GLY A 46 8.04 -10.41 -5.17
C GLY A 46 8.86 -9.15 -5.43
N ASN A 47 9.52 -9.12 -6.58
CA ASN A 47 10.27 -7.99 -7.12
C ASN A 47 11.08 -7.22 -6.07
N SER A 48 12.12 -7.87 -5.53
CA SER A 48 13.01 -7.30 -4.51
C SER A 48 12.36 -7.08 -3.15
N TYR A 49 11.42 -7.95 -2.78
CA TYR A 49 10.81 -7.97 -1.45
C TYR A 49 10.00 -6.71 -1.14
N ALA A 50 9.10 -6.35 -2.03
CA ALA A 50 8.36 -5.11 -1.99
C ALA A 50 6.93 -5.29 -1.46
N GLY A 51 6.73 -5.20 -0.15
CA GLY A 51 5.41 -5.20 0.48
C GLY A 51 5.20 -4.03 1.44
N LEU A 52 4.05 -3.38 1.38
CA LEU A 52 3.67 -2.23 2.22
C LEU A 52 4.79 -1.18 2.33
N ILE A 53 5.37 -0.79 1.19
CA ILE A 53 6.48 0.15 1.12
C ILE A 53 5.95 1.57 0.95
N PRO A 54 6.02 2.44 1.98
CA PRO A 54 5.65 3.83 1.82
C PRO A 54 6.62 4.56 0.89
N GLY A 55 6.09 5.24 -0.14
CA GLY A 55 6.89 6.03 -1.08
C GLY A 55 7.72 7.12 -0.41
N ASP A 56 7.20 7.67 0.68
CA ASP A 56 7.86 8.73 1.45
C ASP A 56 9.20 8.32 2.09
N ILE A 57 9.40 7.04 2.37
CA ILE A 57 10.67 6.54 2.92
C ILE A 57 11.48 5.72 1.92
N ARG A 58 10.92 5.44 0.76
CA ARG A 58 11.61 4.70 -0.30
C ARG A 58 12.86 5.46 -0.75
N GLY A 59 14.02 4.81 -0.65
CA GLY A 59 15.30 5.44 -1.00
C GLY A 59 15.76 6.54 -0.03
N LYS A 60 15.16 6.65 1.15
CA LYS A 60 15.44 7.70 2.14
C LYS A 60 16.19 7.21 3.38
N ALA A 61 16.58 5.94 3.43
CA ALA A 61 17.31 5.32 4.53
C ALA A 61 16.66 5.57 5.92
N PRO A 62 15.42 5.11 6.15
CA PRO A 62 14.81 5.17 7.47
C PRO A 62 15.58 4.25 8.43
N ARG A 63 15.46 4.52 9.73
CA ARG A 63 16.01 3.67 10.78
C ARG A 63 14.93 2.68 11.25
N LEU A 64 15.29 1.40 11.35
CA LEU A 64 14.44 0.39 11.99
C LEU A 64 14.50 0.54 13.52
N GLU A 65 13.34 0.58 14.14
CA GLU A 65 13.14 0.58 15.59
C GLU A 65 12.26 -0.62 15.96
N VAL A 66 12.82 -1.58 16.69
CA VAL A 66 12.06 -2.69 17.29
C VAL A 66 11.36 -2.16 18.54
N ARG A 67 10.05 -2.34 18.62
CA ARG A 67 9.21 -1.86 19.74
C ARG A 67 8.75 -3.00 20.65
N SER A 68 8.49 -4.17 20.06
CA SER A 68 8.14 -5.42 20.75
C SER A 68 8.42 -6.60 19.84
N ASP A 69 8.19 -7.83 20.31
CA ASP A 69 8.33 -9.06 19.51
C ASP A 69 7.37 -9.12 18.31
N SER A 70 6.32 -8.28 18.31
CA SER A 70 5.31 -8.21 17.24
C SER A 70 5.23 -6.86 16.55
N CYS A 71 6.03 -5.88 16.95
CA CYS A 71 5.91 -4.51 16.45
C CYS A 71 7.27 -3.88 16.18
N CYS A 72 7.44 -3.31 15.00
CA CYS A 72 8.58 -2.47 14.65
C CYS A 72 8.13 -1.22 13.88
N ALA A 73 9.02 -0.26 13.75
CA ALA A 73 8.78 0.94 12.97
C ALA A 73 9.98 1.33 12.13
N LEU A 74 9.72 1.89 10.97
CA LEU A 74 10.69 2.56 10.12
C LEU A 74 10.54 4.07 10.34
N VAL A 75 11.56 4.68 10.92
CA VAL A 75 11.51 6.09 11.35
C VAL A 75 12.55 6.90 10.60
N ARG A 76 12.12 8.04 10.07
CA ARG A 76 12.97 9.03 9.47
C ARG A 76 12.60 10.42 9.96
N LYS A 77 13.59 11.18 10.39
CA LYS A 77 13.42 12.59 10.73
C LYS A 77 13.67 13.46 9.51
N ALA A 78 12.92 14.55 9.43
CA ALA A 78 13.12 15.57 8.42
C ALA A 78 14.56 16.11 8.47
N ASP A 79 15.12 16.40 7.30
CA ASP A 79 16.39 17.11 7.13
C ASP A 79 16.31 18.08 5.93
N ASP A 80 17.39 18.73 5.61
CA ASP A 80 17.43 19.73 4.55
C ASP A 80 17.15 19.14 3.15
N THR A 81 17.48 17.87 2.95
CA THR A 81 17.30 17.16 1.66
C THR A 81 15.90 16.62 1.50
N TYR A 82 15.27 16.22 2.60
CA TYR A 82 13.91 15.67 2.61
C TYR A 82 13.16 16.13 3.88
N PRO A 83 12.36 17.18 3.79
CA PRO A 83 11.79 17.87 4.94
C PRO A 83 10.53 17.19 5.49
N VAL A 84 10.51 15.85 5.59
CA VAL A 84 9.37 15.09 6.09
C VAL A 84 9.79 14.21 7.26
N ASP A 85 9.13 14.38 8.40
CA ASP A 85 9.17 13.38 9.46
C ASP A 85 8.25 12.24 9.11
N VAL A 86 8.74 11.01 9.18
CA VAL A 86 7.98 9.80 8.87
C VAL A 86 8.17 8.75 9.95
N CYS A 87 7.07 8.10 10.32
CA CYS A 87 7.06 6.90 11.16
C CYS A 87 6.09 5.89 10.55
N ALA A 88 6.62 4.83 9.97
CA ALA A 88 5.85 3.71 9.42
C ALA A 88 5.91 2.54 10.40
N THR A 89 4.82 2.28 11.11
CA THR A 89 4.72 1.19 12.10
C THR A 89 4.11 -0.04 11.45
N TYR A 90 4.63 -1.21 11.79
CA TYR A 90 4.15 -2.52 11.40
C TYR A 90 3.95 -3.36 12.65
N GLU A 91 2.73 -3.76 12.93
CA GLU A 91 2.36 -4.58 14.07
C GLU A 91 1.67 -5.87 13.61
N LEU A 92 2.25 -7.01 13.95
CA LEU A 92 1.62 -8.30 13.71
C LEU A 92 0.58 -8.58 14.78
N VAL A 93 -0.63 -8.88 14.35
CA VAL A 93 -1.78 -9.17 15.24
C VAL A 93 -2.36 -10.55 14.89
N ALA A 94 -2.57 -11.38 15.94
CA ALA A 94 -3.17 -12.70 15.74
C ALA A 94 -4.62 -12.58 15.22
N PRO A 95 -5.09 -13.52 14.42
CA PRO A 95 -4.36 -14.71 13.99
C PRO A 95 -3.47 -14.49 12.73
N HIS A 96 -3.74 -13.47 11.87
CA HIS A 96 -3.14 -13.36 10.54
C HIS A 96 -3.15 -11.92 9.98
N TYR A 97 -2.94 -10.92 10.84
CA TYR A 97 -2.99 -9.49 10.46
C TYR A 97 -1.63 -8.80 10.57
N ILE A 98 -1.42 -7.82 9.70
CA ILE A 98 -0.44 -6.74 9.89
C ILE A 98 -1.21 -5.43 9.96
N ASP A 99 -1.19 -4.77 11.12
CA ASP A 99 -1.69 -3.41 11.26
C ASP A 99 -0.56 -2.43 10.96
N HIS A 100 -0.71 -1.73 9.85
CA HIS A 100 0.25 -0.74 9.38
C HIS A 100 -0.28 0.67 9.59
N THR A 101 0.54 1.54 10.17
CA THR A 101 0.23 2.96 10.32
C THR A 101 1.39 3.79 9.81
N LEU A 102 1.12 4.65 8.84
CA LEU A 102 2.04 5.70 8.44
C LEU A 102 1.64 7.02 9.09
N ARG A 103 2.54 7.58 9.92
CA ARG A 103 2.46 8.96 10.40
C ARG A 103 3.50 9.78 9.68
N PHE A 104 3.11 10.95 9.19
CA PHE A 104 4.05 11.87 8.59
C PHE A 104 3.71 13.33 8.89
N THR A 105 4.74 14.17 8.86
CA THR A 105 4.61 15.62 8.99
C THR A 105 5.56 16.29 8.01
N ASP A 106 5.01 16.97 7.02
CA ASP A 106 5.79 17.78 6.10
C ASP A 106 6.23 19.09 6.79
N ARG A 107 7.54 19.31 6.94
CA ARG A 107 8.10 20.50 7.61
C ARG A 107 8.13 21.73 6.71
N ARG A 108 8.03 21.53 5.40
CA ARG A 108 7.79 22.54 4.38
C ARG A 108 6.94 21.92 3.28
N ASP A 109 6.44 22.72 2.36
CA ASP A 109 5.67 22.21 1.23
C ASP A 109 6.56 21.32 0.34
N VAL A 110 6.19 20.05 0.21
CA VAL A 110 6.91 19.05 -0.61
C VAL A 110 6.19 18.74 -1.91
N ARG A 111 5.06 19.40 -2.17
CA ARG A 111 4.36 19.26 -3.44
C ARG A 111 5.20 19.81 -4.57
N GLY A 112 5.17 19.16 -5.73
CA GLY A 112 5.82 19.70 -6.92
C GLY A 112 5.22 21.03 -7.36
N PRO A 113 5.95 21.83 -8.13
CA PRO A 113 5.43 23.09 -8.69
C PRO A 113 4.11 22.86 -9.44
N GLY A 114 3.08 23.66 -9.12
CA GLY A 114 1.75 23.55 -9.73
C GLY A 114 0.93 22.33 -9.27
N CYS A 115 1.41 21.53 -8.33
CA CYS A 115 0.70 20.37 -7.82
C CYS A 115 -0.39 20.78 -6.82
N SER A 116 -1.64 20.41 -7.09
CA SER A 116 -2.80 20.75 -6.27
C SER A 116 -3.10 19.75 -5.15
N PHE A 117 -2.18 18.82 -4.87
CA PHE A 117 -2.35 17.75 -3.86
C PHE A 117 -1.00 17.26 -3.34
N ARG A 118 -1.05 16.56 -2.20
CA ARG A 118 0.02 15.76 -1.61
C ARG A 118 -0.31 14.29 -1.82
N GLU A 119 0.50 13.60 -2.59
CA GLU A 119 0.38 12.16 -2.81
C GLU A 119 1.24 11.41 -1.79
N VAL A 120 0.68 10.36 -1.23
CA VAL A 120 1.35 9.40 -0.34
C VAL A 120 1.03 8.01 -0.86
N SER A 121 2.00 7.35 -1.45
CA SER A 121 1.81 6.06 -2.15
C SER A 121 2.48 4.90 -1.44
N TRP A 122 2.00 3.69 -1.69
CA TRP A 122 2.59 2.43 -1.26
C TRP A 122 2.79 1.49 -2.42
N CYS A 123 3.92 0.79 -2.40
CA CYS A 123 4.19 -0.29 -3.35
C CYS A 123 3.96 -1.64 -2.69
N CYS A 124 3.20 -2.50 -3.37
CA CYS A 124 2.93 -3.88 -3.00
C CYS A 124 3.08 -4.76 -4.24
N TYR A 125 4.24 -5.36 -4.45
CA TYR A 125 4.49 -6.19 -5.62
C TYR A 125 4.30 -7.66 -5.26
N MET A 126 3.29 -8.30 -5.86
CA MET A 126 2.91 -9.67 -5.53
C MET A 126 3.82 -10.69 -6.20
N ASN A 127 4.06 -11.80 -5.52
CA ASN A 127 4.96 -12.85 -6.00
C ASN A 127 4.20 -13.89 -6.83
N CYS A 128 4.19 -13.69 -8.15
CA CYS A 128 3.68 -14.65 -9.14
C CYS A 128 2.29 -15.22 -8.80
N PRO A 129 1.26 -14.39 -8.55
CA PRO A 129 -0.09 -14.91 -8.37
C PRO A 129 -0.58 -15.57 -9.67
N GLU A 130 -1.38 -16.63 -9.56
CA GLU A 130 -2.05 -17.25 -10.71
C GLU A 130 -3.07 -16.30 -11.33
N ASP A 131 -3.69 -15.45 -10.52
CA ASP A 131 -4.58 -14.37 -10.95
C ASP A 131 -4.01 -13.03 -10.46
N SER A 132 -3.59 -12.20 -11.38
CA SER A 132 -3.00 -10.89 -11.08
C SER A 132 -4.02 -9.81 -10.71
N ARG A 133 -5.33 -10.11 -10.82
CA ARG A 133 -6.41 -9.14 -10.56
C ARG A 133 -6.60 -8.90 -9.07
N ILE A 134 -7.00 -7.68 -8.75
CA ILE A 134 -7.61 -7.34 -7.46
C ILE A 134 -9.13 -7.40 -7.59
N ASN A 135 -9.81 -7.64 -6.47
CA ASN A 135 -11.26 -7.74 -6.36
C ASN A 135 -11.76 -6.72 -5.35
N PHE A 136 -12.77 -5.95 -5.73
CA PHE A 136 -13.42 -4.93 -4.90
C PHE A 136 -14.90 -4.76 -5.28
N LEU A 137 -15.66 -3.97 -4.54
CA LEU A 137 -17.08 -3.76 -4.80
C LEU A 137 -17.31 -2.53 -5.70
N VAL A 138 -18.20 -2.68 -6.69
CA VAL A 138 -18.70 -1.62 -7.58
C VAL A 138 -20.22 -1.74 -7.68
N GLY A 139 -20.95 -0.75 -7.19
CA GLY A 139 -22.43 -0.80 -7.16
C GLY A 139 -22.96 -2.01 -6.38
N GLY A 140 -22.28 -2.38 -5.29
CA GLY A 140 -22.63 -3.52 -4.43
C GLY A 140 -22.31 -4.89 -5.03
N LYS A 141 -21.59 -4.95 -6.14
CA LYS A 141 -21.21 -6.22 -6.81
C LYS A 141 -19.70 -6.36 -6.88
N TRP A 142 -19.22 -7.60 -6.78
CA TRP A 142 -17.81 -7.89 -6.96
C TRP A 142 -17.34 -7.60 -8.38
N PHE A 143 -16.25 -6.87 -8.47
CA PHE A 143 -15.56 -6.51 -9.70
C PHE A 143 -14.10 -6.92 -9.59
N SER A 144 -13.61 -7.64 -10.63
CA SER A 144 -12.22 -8.10 -10.71
C SER A 144 -11.49 -7.32 -11.77
N TYR A 145 -10.34 -6.76 -11.44
CA TYR A 145 -9.62 -5.90 -12.34
C TYR A 145 -8.10 -6.00 -12.24
N ILE A 146 -7.44 -5.91 -13.38
CA ILE A 146 -6.03 -5.57 -13.58
C ILE A 146 -5.92 -4.64 -14.78
N SER A 147 -5.07 -3.64 -14.74
CA SER A 147 -4.89 -2.75 -15.89
C SER A 147 -4.21 -3.47 -17.06
N PRO A 148 -4.46 -3.03 -18.32
CA PRO A 148 -3.88 -3.67 -19.49
C PRO A 148 -2.36 -3.52 -19.57
N GLU A 149 -1.83 -2.40 -19.06
CA GLU A 149 -0.39 -2.16 -18.95
C GLU A 149 -0.09 -1.21 -17.80
N HIS A 150 1.15 -1.14 -17.37
CA HIS A 150 1.58 -0.28 -16.28
C HIS A 150 1.33 1.19 -16.58
N GLY A 151 0.55 1.86 -15.74
CA GLY A 151 0.20 3.28 -15.87
C GLY A 151 -0.96 3.58 -16.82
N VAL A 152 -1.58 2.58 -17.45
CA VAL A 152 -2.75 2.74 -18.31
C VAL A 152 -3.98 2.15 -17.62
N GLY A 153 -4.96 2.99 -17.27
CA GLY A 153 -6.14 2.55 -16.52
C GLY A 153 -5.81 1.97 -15.15
N SER A 154 -4.65 2.31 -14.58
CA SER A 154 -4.18 1.65 -13.34
C SER A 154 -4.87 2.14 -12.08
N ASN A 155 -5.50 3.31 -12.12
CA ASN A 155 -6.13 3.91 -10.95
C ASN A 155 -7.61 3.61 -10.85
N ILE A 156 -8.06 3.36 -9.62
CA ILE A 156 -9.46 3.14 -9.27
C ILE A 156 -9.82 4.12 -8.14
N ALA A 157 -10.77 5.01 -8.43
CA ALA A 157 -11.22 6.03 -7.50
C ALA A 157 -12.41 5.56 -6.66
N PRO A 158 -12.66 6.15 -5.48
CA PRO A 158 -13.84 5.84 -4.70
C PRO A 158 -15.14 6.38 -5.32
N ALA A 159 -16.24 5.68 -5.12
CA ALA A 159 -17.55 6.01 -5.70
C ALA A 159 -18.10 7.35 -5.19
N TYR A 160 -17.81 7.74 -3.94
CA TYR A 160 -18.31 8.99 -3.35
C TYR A 160 -17.68 10.27 -3.94
N LEU A 161 -16.54 10.19 -4.61
CA LEU A 161 -15.92 11.38 -5.20
C LEU A 161 -16.67 11.79 -6.45
N PRO A 162 -17.14 13.06 -6.55
CA PRO A 162 -17.76 13.56 -7.77
C PRO A 162 -16.74 13.65 -8.93
N ASP A 163 -17.21 13.50 -10.16
CA ASP A 163 -16.35 13.57 -11.37
C ASP A 163 -15.46 14.81 -11.40
N ARG A 164 -16.03 15.97 -11.05
CA ARG A 164 -15.30 17.24 -10.97
C ARG A 164 -14.09 17.21 -10.02
N ALA A 165 -14.16 16.43 -8.93
CA ALA A 165 -13.03 16.30 -8.01
C ALA A 165 -11.89 15.47 -8.60
N LEU A 166 -12.19 14.65 -9.60
CA LEU A 166 -11.23 13.84 -10.33
C LEU A 166 -10.63 14.57 -11.52
N GLU A 167 -11.27 15.64 -12.00
CA GLU A 167 -10.80 16.48 -13.12
C GLU A 167 -9.74 17.50 -12.69
N VAL A 168 -9.71 17.85 -11.40
CA VAL A 168 -8.79 18.84 -10.82
C VAL A 168 -7.35 18.32 -10.73
N TRP A 169 -7.12 17.11 -11.11
CA TRP A 169 -5.81 16.50 -11.06
C TRP A 169 -4.99 16.91 -12.26
N PRO A 170 -3.86 17.62 -12.06
CA PRO A 170 -3.14 18.20 -13.17
C PRO A 170 -2.65 17.09 -14.09
N LYS A 171 -3.06 17.16 -15.35
CA LYS A 171 -2.33 16.52 -16.43
C LYS A 171 -1.00 17.25 -16.51
N VAL A 172 0.05 16.69 -15.95
CA VAL A 172 1.40 17.23 -16.13
C VAL A 172 1.74 17.03 -17.60
N GLU A 173 1.75 18.12 -18.38
CA GLU A 173 2.11 18.07 -19.79
C GLU A 173 3.44 17.33 -19.97
N GLY A 174 3.45 16.35 -20.88
CA GLY A 174 4.66 15.61 -21.29
C GLY A 174 5.05 14.40 -20.44
N ARG A 175 4.36 14.11 -19.36
CA ARG A 175 4.50 12.83 -18.64
C ARG A 175 3.18 12.10 -18.66
N ARG A 176 3.12 10.88 -19.22
CA ARG A 176 2.11 9.90 -18.84
C ARG A 176 2.34 9.64 -17.35
N SER A 177 1.60 10.33 -16.53
CA SER A 177 1.67 10.17 -15.10
C SER A 177 1.05 8.82 -14.79
N PHE A 178 1.80 7.87 -14.29
CA PHE A 178 1.33 6.57 -13.83
C PHE A 178 0.09 6.66 -12.94
N HIS A 179 -0.05 7.77 -12.25
CA HIS A 179 -1.02 7.99 -11.20
C HIS A 179 -2.32 8.63 -11.69
N TRP A 180 -2.51 8.89 -13.00
CA TRP A 180 -3.65 9.70 -13.46
C TRP A 180 -4.61 8.98 -14.39
N ASP A 181 -4.13 7.93 -15.05
CA ASP A 181 -5.00 7.17 -15.93
C ASP A 181 -5.83 6.19 -15.12
N ARG A 182 -7.14 6.38 -15.15
CA ARG A 182 -8.11 5.71 -14.32
C ARG A 182 -9.16 4.99 -15.16
N ILE A 183 -9.73 3.94 -14.58
CA ILE A 183 -10.92 3.30 -15.13
C ILE A 183 -12.19 4.07 -14.76
N ARG A 184 -13.28 3.71 -15.40
CA ARG A 184 -14.61 4.28 -15.14
C ARG A 184 -15.21 3.77 -13.84
N GLU A 185 -14.99 2.50 -13.54
CA GLU A 185 -15.48 1.81 -12.37
C GLU A 185 -14.86 2.42 -11.11
N ARG A 186 -15.64 2.44 -10.03
CA ARG A 186 -15.26 3.06 -8.75
C ARG A 186 -15.58 2.13 -7.61
N PHE A 187 -14.69 2.06 -6.63
CA PHE A 187 -14.91 1.21 -5.48
C PHE A 187 -15.93 1.83 -4.49
N ASP A 188 -16.80 0.97 -3.94
CA ASP A 188 -17.81 1.36 -2.95
C ASP A 188 -17.24 1.38 -1.54
N GLN A 189 -16.33 0.47 -1.21
CA GLN A 189 -15.78 0.29 0.13
C GLN A 189 -14.25 0.35 0.09
N PRO A 190 -13.59 0.87 1.15
CA PRO A 190 -12.15 1.06 1.18
C PRO A 190 -11.42 -0.25 1.50
N PHE A 191 -11.58 -1.24 0.63
CA PHE A 191 -10.81 -2.47 0.67
C PHE A 191 -10.71 -3.13 -0.71
N TYR A 192 -9.71 -3.94 -0.88
CA TYR A 192 -9.60 -4.91 -1.97
C TYR A 192 -8.87 -6.16 -1.52
N TYR A 193 -9.02 -7.24 -2.28
CA TYR A 193 -8.23 -8.45 -2.11
C TYR A 193 -7.78 -9.02 -3.45
N GLY A 194 -6.74 -9.84 -3.40
CA GLY A 194 -6.32 -10.70 -4.48
C GLY A 194 -5.92 -12.07 -3.96
N LEU A 195 -5.74 -13.02 -4.88
CA LEU A 195 -5.42 -14.41 -4.55
C LEU A 195 -3.95 -14.73 -4.83
N LEU A 196 -3.32 -15.38 -3.87
CA LEU A 196 -1.98 -15.93 -3.97
C LEU A 196 -2.09 -17.45 -3.69
N GLY A 197 -2.29 -18.24 -4.74
CA GLY A 197 -2.66 -19.66 -4.62
C GLY A 197 -4.00 -19.81 -3.89
N ASP A 198 -3.98 -20.57 -2.81
CA ASP A 198 -5.14 -20.80 -1.94
C ASP A 198 -5.32 -19.75 -0.83
N HIS A 199 -4.52 -18.69 -0.81
CA HIS A 199 -4.59 -17.61 0.18
C HIS A 199 -5.15 -16.32 -0.42
N ALA A 200 -5.93 -15.58 0.36
CA ALA A 200 -6.28 -14.20 0.08
C ALA A 200 -5.30 -13.26 0.81
N LEU A 201 -4.81 -12.27 0.07
CA LEU A 201 -4.19 -11.08 0.63
C LEU A 201 -5.17 -9.94 0.47
N MET A 202 -5.62 -9.37 1.60
CA MET A 202 -6.59 -8.28 1.63
C MET A 202 -5.91 -7.03 2.17
N LEU A 203 -6.25 -5.87 1.62
CA LEU A 203 -5.88 -4.57 2.17
C LEU A 203 -7.15 -3.82 2.53
N LEU A 204 -7.29 -3.53 3.81
CA LEU A 204 -8.43 -2.85 4.42
C LEU A 204 -7.95 -1.49 4.91
N PHE A 205 -8.61 -0.42 4.51
CA PHE A 205 -8.15 0.96 4.76
C PHE A 205 -9.05 1.65 5.76
N ASP A 206 -8.45 2.48 6.62
CA ASP A 206 -9.17 3.17 7.70
C ASP A 206 -10.16 4.23 7.23
N THR A 207 -9.95 4.77 6.04
CA THR A 207 -10.82 5.78 5.47
C THR A 207 -10.82 5.70 3.94
N PRO A 208 -11.98 5.87 3.29
CA PRO A 208 -12.05 6.04 1.84
C PRO A 208 -11.55 7.42 1.41
N ARG A 209 -11.45 8.37 2.36
CA ARG A 209 -11.10 9.76 2.07
C ARG A 209 -9.73 9.85 1.45
N TRP A 210 -9.63 10.42 0.26
CA TRP A 210 -8.43 10.60 -0.56
C TRP A 210 -7.80 9.29 -1.07
N LEU A 211 -8.37 8.12 -0.70
CA LEU A 211 -7.83 6.82 -1.07
C LEU A 211 -8.04 6.53 -2.56
N ARG A 212 -7.06 5.84 -3.14
CA ARG A 212 -7.13 5.18 -4.44
C ARG A 212 -6.46 3.84 -4.41
N PHE A 213 -6.99 2.92 -5.21
CA PHE A 213 -6.28 1.70 -5.54
C PHE A 213 -5.51 1.91 -6.84
N PHE A 214 -4.35 1.31 -6.91
CA PHE A 214 -3.55 1.25 -8.12
C PHE A 214 -3.21 -0.20 -8.40
N CYS A 215 -3.63 -0.74 -9.54
CA CYS A 215 -3.29 -2.09 -9.94
C CYS A 215 -2.71 -2.13 -11.35
N SER A 216 -1.66 -2.91 -11.49
CA SER A 216 -0.88 -3.00 -12.73
C SER A 216 -0.36 -4.42 -12.91
N PRO A 217 -0.26 -4.92 -14.15
CA PRO A 217 0.25 -6.26 -14.42
C PRO A 217 1.74 -6.42 -14.05
N SER A 218 2.43 -5.31 -13.78
CA SER A 218 3.82 -5.34 -13.35
C SER A 218 4.14 -4.22 -12.37
N GLY A 219 5.12 -4.44 -11.48
CA GLY A 219 5.64 -3.40 -10.60
C GLY A 219 6.49 -2.32 -11.29
N GLY A 220 6.48 -2.25 -12.63
CA GLY A 220 7.09 -1.18 -13.44
C GLY A 220 8.61 -1.12 -13.44
N GLY A 221 9.29 -1.93 -12.64
CA GLY A 221 10.74 -1.92 -12.52
C GLY A 221 11.35 -3.32 -12.56
N GLY A 222 12.68 -3.37 -12.56
CA GLY A 222 13.41 -4.61 -12.41
C GLY A 222 13.61 -5.43 -13.68
N SER A 223 13.81 -6.73 -13.52
CA SER A 223 14.04 -7.67 -14.61
C SER A 223 12.77 -7.90 -15.45
N LEU A 224 12.94 -8.44 -16.68
CA LEU A 224 11.81 -8.88 -17.52
C LEU A 224 10.87 -9.82 -16.73
N ARG A 225 11.43 -10.74 -15.96
CA ARG A 225 10.67 -11.66 -15.12
C ARG A 225 9.78 -10.93 -14.12
N ALA A 226 10.28 -9.91 -13.45
CA ALA A 226 9.47 -9.13 -12.49
C ALA A 226 8.31 -8.40 -13.17
N ARG A 227 8.50 -7.93 -14.41
CA ARG A 227 7.43 -7.31 -15.19
C ARG A 227 6.32 -8.28 -15.58
N GLU A 228 6.66 -9.54 -15.76
CA GLU A 228 5.70 -10.58 -16.22
C GLU A 228 5.01 -11.28 -15.06
N THR A 229 5.62 -11.30 -13.88
CA THR A 229 5.19 -12.17 -12.77
C THR A 229 4.90 -11.47 -11.45
N CYS A 230 5.19 -10.17 -11.36
CA CYS A 230 5.00 -9.40 -10.13
C CYS A 230 4.05 -8.23 -10.36
N PRO A 231 2.72 -8.48 -10.36
CA PRO A 231 1.76 -7.39 -10.46
C PRO A 231 1.86 -6.47 -9.25
N ALA A 232 1.58 -5.18 -9.47
CA ALA A 232 1.46 -4.20 -8.42
C ALA A 232 0.01 -4.16 -7.93
N TRP A 233 -0.18 -4.39 -6.63
CA TRP A 233 -1.42 -4.14 -5.91
C TRP A 233 -1.16 -2.98 -4.95
N ASP A 234 -0.91 -1.83 -5.55
CA ASP A 234 -0.51 -0.61 -4.88
C ASP A 234 -1.74 0.20 -4.43
N PHE A 235 -1.51 1.17 -3.58
CA PHE A 235 -2.54 2.12 -3.17
C PHE A 235 -1.89 3.46 -2.82
N GLU A 236 -2.72 4.51 -2.78
CA GLU A 236 -2.26 5.86 -2.47
C GLU A 236 -3.35 6.69 -1.80
N TRP A 237 -2.93 7.68 -1.01
CA TRP A 237 -3.77 8.78 -0.57
C TRP A 237 -3.36 10.05 -1.30
N VAL A 238 -4.35 10.73 -1.84
CA VAL A 238 -4.16 11.98 -2.60
C VAL A 238 -4.85 13.10 -1.86
N ILE A 239 -4.12 13.73 -0.95
CA ILE A 239 -4.61 14.77 -0.07
C ILE A 239 -4.69 16.09 -0.86
N PRO A 240 -5.89 16.64 -1.15
CA PRO A 240 -6.02 17.87 -1.93
C PRO A 240 -5.44 19.07 -1.18
N ALA A 241 -5.03 20.10 -1.93
CA ALA A 241 -4.43 21.30 -1.35
C ALA A 241 -5.32 21.99 -0.31
N SER A 242 -6.64 21.87 -0.43
CA SER A 242 -7.61 22.38 0.54
C SER A 242 -7.49 21.73 1.92
N ASP A 243 -7.08 20.46 1.95
CA ASP A 243 -7.01 19.63 3.16
C ASP A 243 -5.57 19.46 3.66
N TYR A 244 -4.61 19.75 2.80
CA TYR A 244 -3.18 19.66 3.10
C TYR A 244 -2.68 20.91 3.86
N LYS A 245 -1.95 20.66 4.95
CA LYS A 245 -1.30 21.73 5.74
C LYS A 245 0.11 21.30 6.15
N VAL A 246 1.09 22.13 5.82
CA VAL A 246 2.47 22.00 6.33
C VAL A 246 2.47 22.07 7.86
N GLY A 247 3.26 21.24 8.50
CA GLY A 247 3.36 21.13 9.96
C GLY A 247 2.25 20.32 10.63
N ARG A 248 1.21 19.92 9.92
CA ARG A 248 0.18 19.01 10.42
C ARG A 248 0.68 17.56 10.35
N GLU A 249 0.47 16.80 11.42
CA GLU A 249 0.63 15.34 11.37
C GLU A 249 -0.58 14.69 10.69
N TYR A 250 -0.30 13.79 9.78
CA TYR A 250 -1.27 12.90 9.14
C TYR A 250 -1.00 11.47 9.60
N ALA A 251 -2.06 10.70 9.78
CA ALA A 251 -1.99 9.28 10.08
C ALA A 251 -2.88 8.53 9.08
N LEU A 252 -2.33 7.54 8.41
CA LEU A 252 -2.98 6.69 7.43
C LEU A 252 -2.80 5.24 7.88
N ARG A 253 -3.89 4.48 8.00
CA ARG A 253 -3.88 3.12 8.54
C ARG A 253 -4.39 2.11 7.53
N VAL A 254 -3.74 0.95 7.52
CA VAL A 254 -4.09 -0.18 6.67
C VAL A 254 -3.99 -1.45 7.52
N ARG A 255 -5.01 -2.29 7.49
CA ARG A 255 -4.89 -3.68 7.94
C ARG A 255 -4.66 -4.58 6.73
N LEU A 256 -3.52 -5.25 6.69
CA LEU A 256 -3.28 -6.35 5.77
C LEU A 256 -3.75 -7.64 6.44
N VAL A 257 -4.57 -8.43 5.72
CA VAL A 257 -5.01 -9.76 6.13
C VAL A 257 -4.38 -10.76 5.17
N TYR A 258 -3.72 -11.81 5.70
CA TYR A 258 -3.14 -12.88 4.86
C TYR A 258 -3.50 -14.24 5.42
N LYS A 259 -4.48 -14.91 4.81
CA LYS A 259 -5.08 -16.16 5.29
C LYS A 259 -5.56 -17.04 4.14
N PRO A 260 -5.83 -18.34 4.37
CA PRO A 260 -6.53 -19.16 3.39
C PRO A 260 -7.82 -18.49 2.93
N PHE A 261 -8.05 -18.46 1.62
CA PHE A 261 -9.29 -17.94 1.05
C PHE A 261 -10.44 -18.88 1.32
N VAL A 262 -11.54 -18.37 1.84
CA VAL A 262 -12.76 -19.14 2.14
C VAL A 262 -13.86 -18.76 1.15
N SER A 263 -14.23 -17.49 1.12
CA SER A 263 -15.27 -16.95 0.24
C SER A 263 -15.21 -15.42 0.19
N GLN A 264 -15.99 -14.84 -0.70
CA GLN A 264 -16.17 -13.38 -0.75
C GLN A 264 -16.91 -12.85 0.48
N ASP A 265 -17.82 -13.64 1.06
CA ASP A 265 -18.50 -13.26 2.33
C ASP A 265 -17.52 -13.23 3.50
N ASP A 266 -16.52 -14.12 3.52
CA ASP A 266 -15.45 -14.10 4.51
C ASP A 266 -14.57 -12.84 4.37
N VAL A 267 -14.32 -12.37 3.15
CA VAL A 267 -13.63 -11.09 2.91
C VAL A 267 -14.42 -9.91 3.47
N LEU A 268 -15.74 -9.89 3.25
CA LEU A 268 -16.63 -8.86 3.84
C LEU A 268 -16.62 -8.90 5.36
N ALA A 269 -16.67 -10.09 5.94
CA ALA A 269 -16.62 -10.28 7.39
C ALA A 269 -15.30 -9.75 7.99
N GLU A 270 -14.16 -9.94 7.31
CA GLU A 270 -12.87 -9.36 7.74
C GLU A 270 -12.88 -7.82 7.68
N TYR A 271 -13.50 -7.24 6.66
CA TYR A 271 -13.66 -5.79 6.59
C TYR A 271 -14.58 -5.25 7.70
N GLU A 272 -15.75 -5.86 7.92
CA GLU A 272 -16.67 -5.48 8.99
C GLU A 272 -16.02 -5.60 10.38
N LYS A 273 -15.19 -6.63 10.57
CA LYS A 273 -14.40 -6.81 11.78
C LYS A 273 -13.40 -5.66 11.97
N ALA A 274 -12.69 -5.25 10.92
CA ALA A 274 -11.76 -4.12 10.99
C ALA A 274 -12.49 -2.80 11.31
N VAL A 275 -13.69 -2.59 10.76
CA VAL A 275 -14.54 -1.44 11.10
C VAL A 275 -14.90 -1.47 12.60
N ALA A 276 -15.32 -2.62 13.12
CA ALA A 276 -15.72 -2.74 14.51
C ALA A 276 -14.56 -2.62 15.52
N GLU A 277 -13.43 -3.25 15.22
CA GLU A 277 -12.28 -3.31 16.13
C GLU A 277 -11.39 -2.07 16.08
N LEU A 278 -11.17 -1.51 14.88
CA LEU A 278 -10.22 -0.43 14.63
C LEU A 278 -10.87 0.93 14.40
N GLY A 279 -12.19 0.97 14.32
CA GLY A 279 -12.95 2.19 14.04
C GLY A 279 -12.68 2.70 12.61
N PHE A 280 -12.56 1.80 11.63
CA PHE A 280 -12.44 2.18 10.22
C PHE A 280 -13.73 2.82 9.73
N GLU A 281 -13.60 3.82 8.86
CA GLU A 281 -14.76 4.53 8.29
C GLU A 281 -15.39 3.68 7.18
N THR A 282 -16.71 3.66 7.14
CA THR A 282 -17.47 3.15 6.00
C THR A 282 -17.85 4.28 5.06
N VAL A 283 -18.10 3.98 3.78
CA VAL A 283 -18.57 4.96 2.78
C VAL A 283 -20.01 5.34 3.01
#